data_c34e817bd3a10a9940b7fbc3f6553c5b
#
_entry.id   c34e817bd3a10a9940b7fbc3f6553c5b
#
_cell.length_a   1.000
_cell.length_b   1.000
_cell.length_c   1.000
_cell.angle_alpha   90.00
_cell.angle_beta   90.00
_cell.angle_gamma   90.00
#
_symmetry.space_group_name_H-M   'P 1'
#
loop_
_entity.id
_entity.type
_entity.pdbx_description
1 polymer ?
#
loop_
_entity_poly.entity_id
_entity_poly.type
_entity_poly.pdbx_seq_one_letter_code
_entity_poly.pdbx_strand_id
1 'polypeptide(L)'
;PKATGIIVTDLMYKHWDEWVTTAPHPFVADFDGNAISNIVDILNGEPYESPMKPWGGIEQLAWNTTSDKVAYTCRKKTGLEYAISTNSDIYVYDLNTKKTENITEENKGYDTNPQYSPDGKYIAWQSMERDGYEADLNRLFIMNLETGEKRFVSKAFESNVDAFVWGADAKVIYFTGVWHGEVQIYALNLTDNSVRAITEGMYDYGVPALFGDKLIAKRHSISMGDEIYAISLDGKTTQLTQENKEIYDQLEMGKVEGRWMKTTDGKDMLTWVIYPPQFDPNKKYPTLLFCEGGPQSPVSQFWSYRWNFQIMAANDYIIVAPNRRGLPGFGVEWNEQISGDYGGQCMNCLLYTSPSPR
;
A
#
# COMPACT_ATOMS: atom_id res chain seq x y z
N PRO A 1 -5.29 -15.77 -46.36
CA PRO A 1 -5.37 -16.13 -44.94
C PRO A 1 -5.75 -14.89 -44.14
N LYS A 2 -6.75 -15.01 -43.30
CA LYS A 2 -7.10 -13.89 -42.40
C LYS A 2 -6.04 -13.85 -41.30
N ALA A 3 -5.21 -12.82 -41.28
CA ALA A 3 -4.25 -12.60 -40.21
C ALA A 3 -5.02 -12.37 -38.90
N THR A 4 -4.57 -13.02 -37.83
CA THR A 4 -5.11 -12.84 -36.47
C THR A 4 -4.22 -11.91 -35.62
N GLY A 5 -3.15 -11.40 -36.19
CA GLY A 5 -2.25 -10.46 -35.52
C GLY A 5 -2.88 -9.09 -35.31
N ILE A 6 -2.63 -8.50 -34.15
CA ILE A 6 -3.04 -7.14 -33.81
C ILE A 6 -1.84 -6.22 -34.05
N ILE A 7 -2.03 -5.17 -34.83
CA ILE A 7 -1.00 -4.16 -35.06
C ILE A 7 -1.23 -3.06 -34.01
N VAL A 8 -0.25 -2.87 -33.15
CA VAL A 8 -0.22 -1.81 -32.14
C VAL A 8 0.58 -0.64 -32.70
N THR A 9 -0.04 0.53 -32.77
CA THR A 9 0.55 1.77 -33.32
C THR A 9 0.84 2.80 -32.22
N ASP A 10 0.38 2.56 -31.00
CA ASP A 10 0.58 3.43 -29.85
C ASP A 10 0.89 2.60 -28.61
N LEU A 11 1.53 3.23 -27.60
CA LEU A 11 1.81 2.58 -26.32
C LEU A 11 0.56 2.64 -25.41
N MET A 12 0.67 1.92 -24.26
CA MET A 12 -0.42 1.72 -23.30
C MET A 12 -1.62 1.00 -23.91
N TYR A 13 -1.35 0.05 -24.79
CA TYR A 13 -2.34 -0.90 -25.31
C TYR A 13 -2.67 -2.04 -24.31
N LYS A 14 -1.90 -2.14 -23.24
CA LYS A 14 -2.09 -3.07 -22.12
C LYS A 14 -1.79 -2.41 -20.79
N HIS A 15 -2.60 -2.75 -19.77
CA HIS A 15 -2.24 -2.61 -18.37
C HIS A 15 -1.97 -4.01 -17.82
N TRP A 16 -0.73 -4.32 -17.49
CA TRP A 16 -0.29 -5.66 -17.09
C TRP A 16 -0.68 -6.71 -18.16
N ASP A 17 -1.67 -7.60 -17.88
CA ASP A 17 -2.16 -8.64 -18.77
C ASP A 17 -3.50 -8.30 -19.45
N GLU A 18 -4.14 -7.20 -19.09
CA GLU A 18 -5.39 -6.72 -19.67
C GLU A 18 -5.18 -5.80 -20.88
N TRP A 19 -5.95 -6.03 -21.95
CA TRP A 19 -5.96 -5.11 -23.11
C TRP A 19 -6.68 -3.83 -22.77
N VAL A 20 -6.09 -2.69 -23.10
CA VAL A 20 -6.73 -1.38 -23.01
C VAL A 20 -7.61 -1.17 -24.24
N THR A 21 -8.89 -1.43 -24.09
CA THR A 21 -9.89 -1.25 -25.15
C THR A 21 -10.79 -0.05 -24.89
N THR A 22 -10.85 0.41 -23.64
CA THR A 22 -11.65 1.56 -23.18
C THR A 22 -10.90 2.28 -22.07
N ALA A 23 -11.15 3.58 -21.92
CA ALA A 23 -10.73 4.36 -20.76
C ALA A 23 -11.91 4.44 -19.75
N PRO A 24 -11.78 3.97 -18.51
CA PRO A 24 -12.81 4.16 -17.49
C PRO A 24 -12.94 5.64 -17.12
N HIS A 25 -14.17 6.12 -17.02
CA HIS A 25 -14.48 7.46 -16.53
C HIS A 25 -15.34 7.38 -15.27
N PRO A 26 -15.18 8.30 -14.30
CA PRO A 26 -16.12 8.45 -13.21
C PRO A 26 -17.36 9.20 -13.67
N PHE A 27 -18.53 8.70 -13.29
CA PHE A 27 -19.82 9.31 -13.55
C PHE A 27 -20.44 9.79 -12.24
N VAL A 28 -21.10 10.93 -12.29
CA VAL A 28 -21.93 11.45 -11.21
C VAL A 28 -23.38 11.43 -11.66
N ALA A 29 -24.28 11.07 -10.76
CA ALA A 29 -25.71 11.01 -11.04
C ALA A 29 -26.53 11.33 -9.79
N ASP A 30 -27.75 11.80 -10.01
CA ASP A 30 -28.74 11.89 -8.92
C ASP A 30 -29.36 10.52 -8.65
N PHE A 31 -29.58 10.23 -7.36
CA PHE A 31 -30.26 9.02 -6.92
C PHE A 31 -31.38 9.39 -5.94
N ASP A 32 -32.61 9.10 -6.29
CA ASP A 32 -33.80 9.41 -5.47
C ASP A 32 -34.24 8.29 -4.51
N GLY A 33 -33.43 7.23 -4.41
CA GLY A 33 -33.74 6.02 -3.64
C GLY A 33 -34.30 4.88 -4.50
N ASN A 34 -34.76 5.14 -5.72
CA ASN A 34 -35.33 4.16 -6.64
C ASN A 34 -34.67 4.18 -8.03
N ALA A 35 -34.35 5.36 -8.54
CA ALA A 35 -33.85 5.55 -9.90
C ALA A 35 -32.63 6.47 -9.93
N ILE A 36 -31.77 6.21 -10.92
CA ILE A 36 -30.63 7.05 -11.26
C ILE A 36 -31.06 8.00 -12.40
N SER A 37 -30.73 9.29 -12.25
CA SER A 37 -31.02 10.32 -13.26
C SER A 37 -29.86 11.33 -13.36
N ASN A 38 -29.91 12.23 -14.34
CA ASN A 38 -28.94 13.31 -14.54
C ASN A 38 -27.47 12.83 -14.54
N ILE A 39 -27.21 11.74 -15.28
CA ILE A 39 -25.88 11.13 -15.36
C ILE A 39 -24.93 12.08 -16.08
N VAL A 40 -23.81 12.41 -15.44
CA VAL A 40 -22.75 13.28 -15.97
C VAL A 40 -21.43 12.54 -15.96
N ASP A 41 -20.78 12.43 -17.12
CA ASP A 41 -19.40 12.00 -17.27
C ASP A 41 -18.48 13.18 -16.95
N ILE A 42 -17.70 13.11 -15.86
CA ILE A 42 -16.84 14.22 -15.43
C ILE A 42 -15.53 14.33 -16.24
N LEU A 43 -15.21 13.33 -17.07
CA LEU A 43 -14.10 13.33 -18.02
C LEU A 43 -14.62 13.42 -19.49
N ASN A 44 -15.85 13.84 -19.71
CA ASN A 44 -16.46 13.86 -21.03
C ASN A 44 -15.58 14.57 -22.07
N GLY A 45 -15.24 13.85 -23.15
CA GLY A 45 -14.38 14.34 -24.21
C GLY A 45 -12.88 14.24 -23.96
N GLU A 46 -12.44 13.74 -22.79
CA GLU A 46 -11.05 13.48 -22.47
C GLU A 46 -10.68 12.02 -22.74
N PRO A 47 -9.48 11.72 -23.26
CA PRO A 47 -9.03 10.34 -23.53
C PRO A 47 -8.38 9.67 -22.33
N TYR A 48 -8.51 10.24 -21.15
CA TYR A 48 -7.82 9.80 -19.93
C TYR A 48 -8.69 8.87 -19.10
N GLU A 49 -8.05 8.10 -18.20
CA GLU A 49 -8.73 7.17 -17.33
C GLU A 49 -8.72 7.60 -15.86
N SER A 50 -9.82 7.37 -15.18
CA SER A 50 -9.94 7.43 -13.73
C SER A 50 -11.05 6.47 -13.27
N PRO A 51 -10.80 5.58 -12.30
CA PRO A 51 -9.54 5.29 -11.61
C PRO A 51 -8.43 4.81 -12.55
N MET A 52 -7.18 5.09 -12.19
CA MET A 52 -6.02 4.70 -12.99
C MET A 52 -5.78 3.19 -12.93
N LYS A 53 -5.66 2.55 -14.08
CA LYS A 53 -5.32 1.13 -14.17
C LYS A 53 -3.80 0.90 -14.09
N PRO A 54 -3.34 -0.33 -13.68
CA PRO A 54 -4.16 -1.54 -13.43
C PRO A 54 -4.75 -1.64 -12.01
N TRP A 55 -4.29 -0.84 -11.03
CA TRP A 55 -4.58 -1.09 -9.61
C TRP A 55 -5.55 -0.11 -8.98
N GLY A 56 -5.80 1.04 -9.60
CA GLY A 56 -6.70 2.06 -9.05
C GLY A 56 -8.16 1.61 -8.99
N GLY A 57 -8.82 1.98 -7.90
CA GLY A 57 -10.21 1.70 -7.60
C GLY A 57 -10.94 2.90 -6.98
N ILE A 58 -11.97 2.60 -6.19
CA ILE A 58 -12.82 3.62 -5.56
C ILE A 58 -12.06 4.56 -4.61
N GLU A 59 -10.94 4.13 -4.07
CA GLU A 59 -10.05 4.93 -3.23
C GLU A 59 -9.47 6.16 -3.94
N GLN A 60 -9.49 6.14 -5.28
CA GLN A 60 -9.05 7.27 -6.09
C GLN A 60 -10.13 8.33 -6.34
N LEU A 61 -11.31 8.17 -5.74
CA LEU A 61 -12.45 9.07 -5.86
C LEU A 61 -12.93 9.51 -4.47
N ALA A 62 -13.17 10.80 -4.28
CA ALA A 62 -13.67 11.31 -3.00
C ALA A 62 -14.69 12.43 -3.20
N TRP A 63 -15.83 12.32 -2.51
CA TRP A 63 -16.78 13.40 -2.35
C TRP A 63 -16.33 14.37 -1.25
N ASN A 64 -16.56 15.67 -1.49
CA ASN A 64 -16.47 16.63 -0.42
C ASN A 64 -17.70 16.54 0.53
N THR A 65 -17.63 17.19 1.67
CA THR A 65 -18.66 17.09 2.71
C THR A 65 -20.00 17.74 2.31
N THR A 66 -20.02 18.64 1.33
CA THR A 66 -21.23 19.30 0.82
C THR A 66 -21.81 18.61 -0.41
N SER A 67 -21.19 17.54 -0.89
CA SER A 67 -21.63 16.73 -2.04
C SER A 67 -21.80 17.53 -3.34
N ASP A 68 -21.01 18.57 -3.53
CA ASP A 68 -21.00 19.41 -4.72
C ASP A 68 -19.66 19.37 -5.48
N LYS A 69 -18.65 18.66 -4.95
CA LYS A 69 -17.35 18.44 -5.59
C LYS A 69 -16.90 17.00 -5.48
N VAL A 70 -16.25 16.51 -6.54
CA VAL A 70 -15.59 15.20 -6.58
C VAL A 70 -14.11 15.41 -6.84
N ALA A 71 -13.27 14.95 -5.90
CA ALA A 71 -11.84 14.81 -6.13
C ALA A 71 -11.55 13.45 -6.76
N TYR A 72 -10.65 13.41 -7.72
CA TYR A 72 -10.26 12.17 -8.38
C TYR A 72 -8.79 12.19 -8.80
N THR A 73 -8.18 10.99 -8.82
CA THR A 73 -6.83 10.78 -9.32
C THR A 73 -6.87 10.54 -10.82
N CYS A 74 -6.02 11.20 -11.58
CA CYS A 74 -5.89 10.98 -13.01
C CYS A 74 -4.47 11.28 -13.51
N ARG A 75 -3.99 10.47 -14.46
CA ARG A 75 -2.78 10.77 -15.25
C ARG A 75 -3.20 11.29 -16.62
N LYS A 76 -3.24 12.62 -16.79
CA LYS A 76 -3.62 13.24 -18.07
C LYS A 76 -2.47 13.21 -19.08
N LYS A 77 -2.06 12.01 -19.47
CA LYS A 77 -1.04 11.73 -20.47
C LYS A 77 -1.54 10.62 -21.41
N THR A 78 -0.93 10.50 -22.60
CA THR A 78 -1.26 9.49 -23.60
C THR A 78 0.00 8.92 -24.24
N GLY A 79 -0.12 7.75 -24.88
CA GLY A 79 0.94 7.16 -25.68
C GLY A 79 2.23 6.93 -24.89
N LEU A 80 3.34 7.37 -25.47
CA LEU A 80 4.67 7.22 -24.86
C LEU A 80 4.79 7.96 -23.50
N GLU A 81 4.22 9.14 -23.38
CA GLU A 81 4.28 9.91 -22.12
C GLU A 81 3.59 9.17 -20.99
N TYR A 82 2.45 8.52 -21.25
CA TYR A 82 1.76 7.70 -20.26
C TYR A 82 2.63 6.49 -19.85
N ALA A 83 3.36 5.90 -20.80
CA ALA A 83 4.16 4.69 -20.57
C ALA A 83 5.40 4.92 -19.71
N ILE A 84 5.99 6.12 -19.75
CA ILE A 84 7.27 6.43 -19.07
C ILE A 84 7.12 7.29 -17.83
N SER A 85 6.01 8.02 -17.69
CA SER A 85 5.77 8.93 -16.56
C SER A 85 4.89 8.27 -15.51
N THR A 86 5.23 8.47 -14.24
CA THR A 86 4.37 8.12 -13.09
C THR A 86 3.53 9.30 -12.63
N ASN A 87 3.69 10.48 -13.23
CA ASN A 87 3.02 11.70 -12.82
C ASN A 87 1.49 11.58 -12.96
N SER A 88 0.81 11.47 -11.83
CA SER A 88 -0.64 11.60 -11.70
C SER A 88 -0.97 12.73 -10.75
N ASP A 89 -2.10 13.37 -10.99
CA ASP A 89 -2.54 14.51 -10.20
C ASP A 89 -3.91 14.28 -9.55
N ILE A 90 -4.18 15.06 -8.51
CA ILE A 90 -5.53 15.17 -7.93
C ILE A 90 -6.27 16.30 -8.61
N TYR A 91 -7.37 15.94 -9.25
CA TYR A 91 -8.30 16.86 -9.88
C TYR A 91 -9.55 16.99 -9.03
N VAL A 92 -10.12 18.20 -8.98
CA VAL A 92 -11.38 18.48 -8.30
C VAL A 92 -12.40 18.98 -9.32
N TYR A 93 -13.45 18.21 -9.57
CA TYR A 93 -14.58 18.59 -10.41
C TYR A 93 -15.67 19.23 -9.55
N ASP A 94 -16.11 20.42 -9.91
CA ASP A 94 -17.20 21.17 -9.27
C ASP A 94 -18.49 20.97 -10.05
N LEU A 95 -19.51 20.40 -9.40
CA LEU A 95 -20.79 20.06 -10.06
C LEU A 95 -21.61 21.29 -10.43
N ASN A 96 -21.44 22.41 -9.72
CA ASN A 96 -22.20 23.63 -9.96
C ASN A 96 -21.65 24.39 -11.16
N THR A 97 -20.32 24.54 -11.22
CA THR A 97 -19.63 25.27 -12.27
C THR A 97 -19.24 24.41 -13.47
N LYS A 98 -19.25 23.09 -13.30
CA LYS A 98 -18.76 22.07 -14.26
C LYS A 98 -17.32 22.29 -14.70
N LYS A 99 -16.50 22.81 -13.81
CA LYS A 99 -15.06 23.04 -14.01
C LYS A 99 -14.23 22.05 -13.21
N THR A 100 -13.10 21.67 -13.78
CA THR A 100 -12.08 20.86 -13.14
C THR A 100 -10.87 21.71 -12.81
N GLU A 101 -10.34 21.57 -11.62
CA GLU A 101 -9.11 22.18 -11.14
C GLU A 101 -8.08 21.09 -10.83
N ASN A 102 -6.83 21.27 -11.25
CA ASN A 102 -5.71 20.44 -10.82
C ASN A 102 -5.12 21.05 -9.56
N ILE A 103 -5.18 20.34 -8.43
CA ILE A 103 -4.69 20.85 -7.14
C ILE A 103 -3.26 20.39 -6.81
N THR A 104 -2.61 19.59 -7.66
CA THR A 104 -1.25 19.06 -7.42
C THR A 104 -0.28 19.26 -8.61
N GLU A 105 -0.59 20.14 -9.55
CA GLU A 105 0.13 20.37 -10.80
C GLU A 105 1.67 20.56 -10.63
N GLU A 106 2.10 21.10 -9.51
CA GLU A 106 3.51 21.36 -9.22
C GLU A 106 4.32 20.09 -8.89
N ASN A 107 3.68 19.02 -8.43
CA ASN A 107 4.34 17.73 -8.18
C ASN A 107 4.54 16.94 -9.48
N LYS A 108 5.59 16.13 -9.56
CA LYS A 108 5.94 15.38 -10.78
C LYS A 108 5.90 13.85 -10.59
N GLY A 109 5.68 13.38 -9.37
CA GLY A 109 5.46 11.97 -9.09
C GLY A 109 3.99 11.59 -9.02
N TYR A 110 3.68 10.48 -8.37
CA TYR A 110 2.31 10.08 -8.10
C TYR A 110 1.67 10.98 -7.05
N ASP A 111 0.48 11.53 -7.36
CA ASP A 111 -0.47 12.02 -6.37
C ASP A 111 -1.75 11.19 -6.50
N THR A 112 -2.15 10.50 -5.41
CA THR A 112 -3.23 9.49 -5.45
C THR A 112 -4.09 9.53 -4.18
N ASN A 113 -5.25 8.88 -4.25
CA ASN A 113 -6.10 8.54 -3.10
C ASN A 113 -6.53 9.77 -2.28
N PRO A 114 -7.21 10.75 -2.89
CA PRO A 114 -7.66 11.94 -2.19
C PRO A 114 -8.76 11.60 -1.17
N GLN A 115 -8.74 12.26 0.00
CA GLN A 115 -9.79 12.18 1.00
C GLN A 115 -10.04 13.54 1.63
N TYR A 116 -11.28 14.00 1.63
CA TYR A 116 -11.66 15.21 2.36
C TYR A 116 -11.74 14.95 3.87
N SER A 117 -11.34 15.94 4.65
CA SER A 117 -11.53 15.89 6.10
C SER A 117 -13.02 15.96 6.47
N PRO A 118 -13.45 15.33 7.57
CA PRO A 118 -14.86 15.32 7.98
C PRO A 118 -15.43 16.71 8.30
N ASP A 119 -14.57 17.68 8.64
CA ASP A 119 -14.98 19.06 8.86
C ASP A 119 -15.01 19.92 7.57
N GLY A 120 -14.64 19.33 6.43
CA GLY A 120 -14.65 19.99 5.13
C GLY A 120 -13.58 21.07 4.91
N LYS A 121 -12.55 21.16 5.81
CA LYS A 121 -11.54 22.21 5.72
C LYS A 121 -10.28 21.79 4.99
N TYR A 122 -10.02 20.48 4.89
CA TYR A 122 -8.81 19.94 4.29
C TYR A 122 -9.14 18.85 3.27
N ILE A 123 -8.20 18.63 2.37
CA ILE A 123 -8.09 17.43 1.57
C ILE A 123 -6.71 16.82 1.80
N ALA A 124 -6.64 15.50 1.99
CA ALA A 124 -5.40 14.75 2.12
C ALA A 124 -5.21 13.85 0.92
N TRP A 125 -3.97 13.53 0.56
CA TRP A 125 -3.63 12.57 -0.50
C TRP A 125 -2.25 11.97 -0.28
N GLN A 126 -2.01 10.83 -0.90
CA GLN A 126 -0.69 10.18 -0.96
C GLN A 126 0.13 10.79 -2.11
N SER A 127 1.43 11.00 -1.89
CA SER A 127 2.29 11.72 -2.84
C SER A 127 3.69 11.14 -2.89
N MET A 128 4.12 10.72 -4.07
CA MET A 128 5.53 10.47 -4.39
C MET A 128 6.12 11.69 -5.09
N GLU A 129 7.44 11.87 -5.04
CA GLU A 129 8.08 13.10 -5.51
C GLU A 129 8.58 13.01 -6.95
N ARG A 130 9.17 11.88 -7.33
CA ARG A 130 9.93 11.74 -8.56
C ARG A 130 9.13 11.09 -9.67
N ASP A 131 9.13 11.72 -10.84
CA ASP A 131 8.56 11.12 -12.05
C ASP A 131 9.36 9.89 -12.49
N GLY A 132 8.65 8.83 -12.90
CA GLY A 132 9.26 7.58 -13.38
C GLY A 132 9.92 6.73 -12.30
N TYR A 133 9.72 7.03 -11.01
CA TYR A 133 10.38 6.32 -9.91
C TYR A 133 9.38 5.76 -8.91
N GLU A 134 8.92 4.54 -9.13
CA GLU A 134 7.89 3.87 -8.32
C GLU A 134 8.37 3.39 -6.94
N ALA A 135 9.69 3.39 -6.70
CA ALA A 135 10.29 3.08 -5.40
C ALA A 135 10.37 4.29 -4.46
N ASP A 136 9.79 5.42 -4.85
CA ASP A 136 9.82 6.64 -4.06
C ASP A 136 9.00 6.51 -2.78
N LEU A 137 9.31 7.35 -1.80
CA LEU A 137 8.57 7.39 -0.54
C LEU A 137 7.14 7.87 -0.80
N ASN A 138 6.16 7.03 -0.43
CA ASN A 138 4.75 7.39 -0.48
C ASN A 138 4.37 8.23 0.75
N ARG A 139 4.43 9.55 0.58
CA ARG A 139 4.20 10.58 1.61
C ARG A 139 2.72 10.88 1.77
N LEU A 140 2.34 11.48 2.90
CA LEU A 140 1.00 12.03 3.10
C LEU A 140 1.05 13.55 3.11
N PHE A 141 0.26 14.16 2.23
CA PHE A 141 0.06 15.60 2.14
C PHE A 141 -1.36 15.99 2.55
N ILE A 142 -1.50 17.21 3.04
CA ILE A 142 -2.79 17.86 3.22
C ILE A 142 -2.78 19.25 2.59
N MET A 143 -3.94 19.69 2.10
CA MET A 143 -4.15 21.07 1.65
C MET A 143 -5.30 21.69 2.43
N ASN A 144 -5.12 22.89 2.92
CA ASN A 144 -6.19 23.70 3.47
C ASN A 144 -7.04 24.25 2.31
N LEU A 145 -8.32 23.95 2.29
CA LEU A 145 -9.22 24.30 1.18
C LEU A 145 -9.57 25.80 1.11
N GLU A 146 -9.38 26.54 2.20
CA GLU A 146 -9.61 27.98 2.25
C GLU A 146 -8.38 28.77 1.76
N THR A 147 -7.17 28.36 2.16
CA THR A 147 -5.92 29.10 1.89
C THR A 147 -5.15 28.54 0.69
N GLY A 148 -5.39 27.28 0.29
CA GLY A 148 -4.59 26.56 -0.69
C GLY A 148 -3.22 26.09 -0.16
N GLU A 149 -2.90 26.32 1.12
CA GLU A 149 -1.64 25.91 1.71
C GLU A 149 -1.51 24.38 1.76
N LYS A 150 -0.42 23.86 1.20
CA LYS A 150 -0.09 22.41 1.20
C LYS A 150 1.02 22.10 2.17
N ARG A 151 0.91 20.99 2.88
CA ARG A 151 1.90 20.54 3.86
C ARG A 151 2.17 19.05 3.75
N PHE A 152 3.45 18.67 3.76
CA PHE A 152 3.91 17.29 3.98
C PHE A 152 3.80 16.94 5.47
N VAL A 153 2.84 16.12 5.85
CA VAL A 153 2.51 15.87 7.27
C VAL A 153 3.09 14.56 7.83
N SER A 154 3.42 13.58 7.00
CA SER A 154 3.99 12.30 7.47
C SER A 154 5.51 12.29 7.55
N LYS A 155 6.18 13.45 7.64
CA LYS A 155 7.65 13.57 7.61
C LYS A 155 8.36 12.79 8.73
N ALA A 156 7.71 12.57 9.86
CA ALA A 156 8.25 11.80 10.98
C ALA A 156 8.20 10.28 10.78
N PHE A 157 7.64 9.80 9.67
CA PHE A 157 7.56 8.37 9.34
C PHE A 157 8.42 8.06 8.11
N GLU A 158 9.53 7.37 8.31
CA GLU A 158 10.53 7.09 7.27
C GLU A 158 10.18 5.85 6.42
N SER A 159 8.89 5.58 6.25
CA SER A 159 8.37 4.53 5.37
C SER A 159 7.09 4.99 4.68
N ASN A 160 6.54 4.15 3.81
CA ASN A 160 5.35 4.45 3.05
C ASN A 160 4.11 4.57 3.93
N VAL A 161 3.27 5.56 3.63
CA VAL A 161 1.87 5.58 4.06
C VAL A 161 1.08 4.75 3.05
N ASP A 162 0.64 3.54 3.44
CA ASP A 162 0.00 2.61 2.51
C ASP A 162 -1.49 2.89 2.33
N ALA A 163 -2.19 3.23 3.41
CA ALA A 163 -3.58 3.66 3.39
C ALA A 163 -3.87 4.53 4.62
N PHE A 164 -4.87 5.40 4.53
CA PHE A 164 -5.18 6.30 5.64
C PHE A 164 -6.68 6.58 5.77
N VAL A 165 -7.08 7.05 6.94
CA VAL A 165 -8.44 7.52 7.25
C VAL A 165 -8.38 8.69 8.23
N TRP A 166 -9.25 9.67 8.03
CA TRP A 166 -9.38 10.81 8.93
C TRP A 166 -9.99 10.40 10.29
N GLY A 167 -9.46 10.97 11.37
CA GLY A 167 -10.14 10.97 12.66
C GLY A 167 -11.38 11.88 12.63
N ALA A 168 -12.37 11.60 13.49
CA ALA A 168 -13.66 12.28 13.48
C ALA A 168 -13.57 13.80 13.70
N ASP A 169 -12.55 14.28 14.41
CA ASP A 169 -12.34 15.71 14.72
C ASP A 169 -11.40 16.43 13.73
N ALA A 170 -11.00 15.76 12.66
CA ALA A 170 -10.06 16.26 11.65
C ALA A 170 -8.69 16.69 12.19
N LYS A 171 -8.30 16.29 13.43
CA LYS A 171 -7.00 16.61 14.04
C LYS A 171 -5.98 15.50 13.94
N VAL A 172 -6.43 14.30 13.67
CA VAL A 172 -5.62 13.10 13.57
C VAL A 172 -5.95 12.38 12.26
N ILE A 173 -4.93 11.84 11.62
CA ILE A 173 -5.08 10.85 10.55
C ILE A 173 -4.53 9.53 11.05
N TYR A 174 -5.31 8.45 10.90
CA TYR A 174 -4.86 7.09 11.15
C TYR A 174 -4.41 6.47 9.83
N PHE A 175 -3.25 5.81 9.81
CA PHE A 175 -2.74 5.21 8.58
C PHE A 175 -2.06 3.88 8.86
N THR A 176 -1.95 3.03 7.84
CA THR A 176 -1.11 1.85 7.85
C THR A 176 0.22 2.14 7.17
N GLY A 177 1.28 1.51 7.67
CA GLY A 177 2.60 1.56 7.06
C GLY A 177 3.47 0.43 7.58
N VAL A 178 4.40 -0.02 6.74
CA VAL A 178 5.34 -1.06 7.11
C VAL A 178 6.52 -0.46 7.88
N TRP A 179 6.87 -1.08 9.01
CA TRP A 179 8.10 -0.79 9.74
C TRP A 179 8.67 -2.07 10.35
N HIS A 180 9.93 -2.36 10.07
CA HIS A 180 10.64 -3.55 10.53
C HIS A 180 9.90 -4.87 10.25
N GLY A 181 9.34 -5.00 9.03
CA GLY A 181 8.67 -6.23 8.61
C GLY A 181 7.30 -6.49 9.24
N GLU A 182 6.64 -5.46 9.74
CA GLU A 182 5.29 -5.48 10.29
C GLU A 182 4.50 -4.30 9.75
N VAL A 183 3.25 -4.52 9.34
CA VAL A 183 2.35 -3.44 8.91
C VAL A 183 1.48 -3.05 10.09
N GLN A 184 1.78 -1.91 10.70
CA GLN A 184 1.07 -1.42 11.87
C GLN A 184 0.15 -0.24 11.55
N ILE A 185 -0.78 0.06 12.45
CA ILE A 185 -1.61 1.26 12.40
C ILE A 185 -0.95 2.36 13.23
N TYR A 186 -0.82 3.53 12.64
CA TYR A 186 -0.23 4.72 13.24
C TYR A 186 -1.26 5.85 13.36
N ALA A 187 -1.07 6.73 14.33
CA ALA A 187 -1.77 8.01 14.43
C ALA A 187 -0.80 9.16 14.14
N LEU A 188 -1.18 10.00 13.20
CA LEU A 188 -0.51 11.24 12.84
C LEU A 188 -1.31 12.42 13.41
N ASN A 189 -0.73 13.17 14.33
CA ASN A 189 -1.29 14.39 14.87
C ASN A 189 -1.00 15.58 13.96
N LEU A 190 -2.02 16.24 13.42
CA LEU A 190 -1.87 17.34 12.48
C LEU A 190 -1.46 18.68 13.11
N THR A 191 -1.47 18.78 14.45
CA THR A 191 -1.03 19.98 15.15
C THR A 191 0.49 20.13 15.17
N ASP A 192 1.21 19.01 15.40
CA ASP A 192 2.66 18.96 15.55
C ASP A 192 3.35 18.00 14.57
N ASN A 193 2.58 17.31 13.72
CA ASN A 193 3.00 16.27 12.81
C ASN A 193 3.74 15.09 13.49
N SER A 194 3.47 14.86 14.78
CA SER A 194 3.99 13.69 15.48
C SER A 194 3.27 12.41 15.02
N VAL A 195 4.04 11.33 14.91
CA VAL A 195 3.54 10.01 14.55
C VAL A 195 3.77 9.06 15.71
N ARG A 196 2.74 8.29 16.08
CA ARG A 196 2.86 7.23 17.08
C ARG A 196 2.19 5.94 16.59
N ALA A 197 2.76 4.80 16.91
CA ALA A 197 2.11 3.51 16.69
C ALA A 197 0.86 3.39 17.58
N ILE A 198 -0.24 2.88 16.99
CA ILE A 198 -1.44 2.47 17.71
C ILE A 198 -1.37 0.98 18.03
N THR A 199 -0.86 0.20 17.10
CA THR A 199 -0.77 -1.26 17.21
C THR A 199 0.69 -1.69 17.23
N GLU A 200 0.92 -2.90 17.74
CA GLU A 200 2.23 -3.53 17.85
C GLU A 200 2.12 -5.05 17.74
N GLY A 201 3.25 -5.72 17.58
CA GLY A 201 3.36 -7.18 17.54
C GLY A 201 3.51 -7.72 16.12
N MET A 202 3.85 -9.00 16.02
CA MET A 202 4.10 -9.70 14.75
C MET A 202 2.80 -9.93 13.96
N TYR A 203 2.24 -8.85 13.44
CA TYR A 203 0.99 -8.82 12.67
C TYR A 203 1.08 -7.80 11.54
N ASP A 204 0.28 -8.03 10.51
CA ASP A 204 -0.03 -7.03 9.49
C ASP A 204 -1.50 -6.61 9.62
N TYR A 205 -1.73 -5.31 9.63
CA TYR A 205 -3.07 -4.72 9.64
C TYR A 205 -3.42 -4.18 8.25
N GLY A 206 -4.63 -4.46 7.81
CA GLY A 206 -5.20 -3.87 6.60
C GLY A 206 -5.69 -2.44 6.84
N VAL A 207 -6.25 -1.86 5.77
CA VAL A 207 -6.81 -0.50 5.79
C VAL A 207 -7.78 -0.33 6.97
N PRO A 208 -7.53 0.62 7.88
CA PRO A 208 -8.43 0.88 9.01
C PRO A 208 -9.67 1.65 8.54
N ALA A 209 -10.81 1.34 9.16
CA ALA A 209 -12.02 2.16 9.09
C ALA A 209 -12.33 2.73 10.46
N LEU A 210 -12.66 4.01 10.54
CA LEU A 210 -13.07 4.62 11.80
C LEU A 210 -14.54 4.30 12.07
N PHE A 211 -14.84 3.75 13.25
CA PHE A 211 -16.19 3.48 13.72
C PHE A 211 -16.36 3.98 15.16
N GLY A 212 -17.02 5.11 15.32
CA GLY A 212 -17.13 5.79 16.62
C GLY A 212 -15.76 6.18 17.18
N ASP A 213 -15.42 5.63 18.34
CA ASP A 213 -14.15 5.83 19.03
C ASP A 213 -13.12 4.71 18.79
N LYS A 214 -13.34 3.87 17.77
CA LYS A 214 -12.48 2.72 17.45
C LYS A 214 -12.13 2.68 15.99
N LEU A 215 -11.03 1.98 15.70
CA LEU A 215 -10.67 1.55 14.35
C LEU A 215 -11.09 0.09 14.17
N ILE A 216 -11.61 -0.21 12.99
CA ILE A 216 -11.90 -1.58 12.57
C ILE A 216 -10.94 -1.92 11.43
N ALA A 217 -10.22 -3.01 11.55
CA ALA A 217 -9.26 -3.44 10.54
C ALA A 217 -9.16 -4.96 10.45
N LYS A 218 -8.77 -5.46 9.30
CA LYS A 218 -8.30 -6.83 9.16
C LYS A 218 -6.91 -6.94 9.78
N ARG A 219 -6.63 -8.10 10.35
CA ARG A 219 -5.31 -8.47 10.87
C ARG A 219 -4.98 -9.90 10.49
N HIS A 220 -3.78 -10.11 10.05
CA HIS A 220 -3.21 -11.43 9.80
C HIS A 220 -1.76 -11.53 10.29
N SER A 221 -1.19 -12.73 10.15
CA SER A 221 0.23 -12.98 10.37
C SER A 221 0.71 -14.13 9.48
N ILE A 222 2.00 -14.43 9.48
CA ILE A 222 2.56 -15.63 8.82
C ILE A 222 1.84 -16.91 9.26
N SER A 223 1.24 -16.91 10.45
CA SER A 223 0.58 -18.10 11.05
C SER A 223 -0.95 -18.00 11.10
N MET A 224 -1.55 -16.95 10.58
CA MET A 224 -2.99 -16.70 10.71
C MET A 224 -3.50 -15.89 9.52
N GLY A 225 -4.54 -16.35 8.85
CA GLY A 225 -5.25 -15.58 7.82
C GLY A 225 -6.04 -14.42 8.41
N ASP A 226 -6.67 -13.63 7.51
CA ASP A 226 -7.42 -12.44 7.88
C ASP A 226 -8.54 -12.73 8.89
N GLU A 227 -8.55 -11.97 9.97
CA GLU A 227 -9.67 -11.83 10.91
C GLU A 227 -9.93 -10.35 11.18
N ILE A 228 -11.15 -10.00 11.55
CA ILE A 228 -11.53 -8.60 11.83
C ILE A 228 -11.30 -8.28 13.30
N TYR A 229 -10.70 -7.13 13.55
CA TYR A 229 -10.41 -6.61 14.89
C TYR A 229 -10.97 -5.21 15.08
N ALA A 230 -11.47 -4.94 16.29
CA ALA A 230 -11.69 -3.60 16.80
C ALA A 230 -10.45 -3.16 17.59
N ILE A 231 -9.95 -1.98 17.29
CA ILE A 231 -8.76 -1.39 17.89
C ILE A 231 -9.18 -0.07 18.54
N SER A 232 -9.05 0.04 19.87
CA SER A 232 -9.23 1.32 20.53
C SER A 232 -8.07 2.27 20.27
N LEU A 233 -8.31 3.58 20.36
CA LEU A 233 -7.29 4.58 20.01
C LEU A 233 -6.09 4.60 20.99
N ASP A 234 -6.18 3.88 22.10
CA ASP A 234 -5.07 3.60 23.03
C ASP A 234 -4.33 2.28 22.72
N GLY A 235 -4.73 1.57 21.65
CA GLY A 235 -4.03 0.38 21.14
C GLY A 235 -4.58 -0.97 21.60
N LYS A 236 -5.61 -1.00 22.47
CA LYS A 236 -6.21 -2.28 22.88
C LYS A 236 -6.97 -2.90 21.71
N THR A 237 -6.66 -4.15 21.39
CA THR A 237 -7.29 -4.89 20.30
C THR A 237 -8.29 -5.91 20.82
N THR A 238 -9.40 -6.07 20.10
CA THR A 238 -10.42 -7.09 20.37
C THR A 238 -10.79 -7.77 19.06
N GLN A 239 -10.62 -9.09 19.01
CA GLN A 239 -11.01 -9.90 17.85
C GLN A 239 -12.52 -9.94 17.72
N LEU A 240 -13.06 -9.68 16.52
CA LEU A 240 -14.49 -9.68 16.23
C LEU A 240 -14.95 -10.93 15.48
N THR A 241 -14.07 -11.52 14.66
CA THR A 241 -14.36 -12.72 13.89
C THR A 241 -13.40 -13.85 14.24
N GLN A 242 -13.83 -15.09 14.04
CA GLN A 242 -13.05 -16.32 14.27
C GLN A 242 -13.43 -17.36 13.20
N GLU A 243 -13.47 -16.93 11.94
CA GLU A 243 -13.96 -17.73 10.80
C GLU A 243 -13.11 -18.99 10.57
N ASN A 244 -11.81 -18.91 10.84
CA ASN A 244 -10.88 -20.01 10.61
C ASN A 244 -10.55 -20.81 11.89
N LYS A 245 -11.20 -20.52 13.01
CA LYS A 245 -10.83 -21.11 14.31
C LYS A 245 -10.88 -22.65 14.29
N GLU A 246 -11.93 -23.25 13.74
CA GLU A 246 -12.09 -24.72 13.70
C GLU A 246 -10.97 -25.40 12.90
N ILE A 247 -10.44 -24.71 11.88
CA ILE A 247 -9.29 -25.19 11.09
C ILE A 247 -8.01 -25.04 11.89
N TYR A 248 -7.76 -23.86 12.44
CA TYR A 248 -6.52 -23.58 13.18
C TYR A 248 -6.38 -24.42 14.45
N ASP A 249 -7.49 -24.75 15.13
CA ASP A 249 -7.47 -25.62 16.32
C ASP A 249 -6.99 -27.06 15.99
N GLN A 250 -6.96 -27.46 14.73
CA GLN A 250 -6.48 -28.76 14.25
C GLN A 250 -5.07 -28.71 13.66
N LEU A 251 -4.47 -27.52 13.53
CA LEU A 251 -3.18 -27.34 12.92
C LEU A 251 -2.11 -27.02 13.98
N GLU A 252 -0.96 -27.63 13.81
CA GLU A 252 0.25 -27.28 14.56
C GLU A 252 1.13 -26.36 13.73
N MET A 253 1.24 -25.11 14.14
CA MET A 253 2.02 -24.09 13.44
C MET A 253 3.46 -24.08 13.91
N GLY A 254 4.37 -23.88 12.96
CA GLY A 254 5.78 -23.66 13.25
C GLY A 254 6.04 -22.29 13.92
N LYS A 255 7.04 -22.22 14.78
CA LYS A 255 7.47 -20.97 15.42
C LYS A 255 7.98 -19.99 14.36
N VAL A 256 7.53 -18.75 14.42
CA VAL A 256 8.07 -17.62 13.64
C VAL A 256 8.98 -16.79 14.53
N GLU A 257 10.17 -16.45 14.06
CA GLU A 257 11.16 -15.68 14.79
C GLU A 257 11.78 -14.60 13.89
N GLY A 258 11.81 -13.35 14.35
CA GLY A 258 12.56 -12.27 13.71
C GLY A 258 14.01 -12.28 14.19
N ARG A 259 14.95 -12.31 13.26
CA ARG A 259 16.39 -12.26 13.54
C ARG A 259 17.03 -11.07 12.83
N TRP A 260 17.70 -10.24 13.62
CA TRP A 260 18.53 -9.19 13.07
C TRP A 260 19.94 -9.74 12.77
N MET A 261 20.36 -9.59 11.54
CA MET A 261 21.64 -10.12 11.04
C MET A 261 22.45 -8.98 10.43
N LYS A 262 23.79 -9.03 10.57
CA LYS A 262 24.66 -8.10 9.86
C LYS A 262 24.78 -8.50 8.40
N THR A 263 24.66 -7.54 7.52
CA THR A 263 24.95 -7.70 6.10
C THR A 263 26.46 -7.61 5.83
N THR A 264 26.90 -7.92 4.61
CA THR A 264 28.34 -7.87 4.23
C THR A 264 28.94 -6.48 4.37
N ASP A 265 28.13 -5.42 4.35
CA ASP A 265 28.51 -4.02 4.57
C ASP A 265 28.21 -3.51 6.00
N GLY A 266 27.88 -4.44 6.93
CA GLY A 266 27.74 -4.17 8.36
C GLY A 266 26.43 -3.55 8.81
N LYS A 267 25.44 -3.37 7.90
CA LYS A 267 24.11 -2.86 8.26
C LYS A 267 23.24 -3.98 8.86
N ASP A 268 22.22 -3.60 9.64
CA ASP A 268 21.29 -4.55 10.22
C ASP A 268 20.18 -4.91 9.23
N MET A 269 19.91 -6.21 9.09
CA MET A 269 18.87 -6.76 8.21
C MET A 269 17.97 -7.68 9.01
N LEU A 270 16.66 -7.41 9.03
CA LEU A 270 15.68 -8.33 9.61
C LEU A 270 15.48 -9.53 8.70
N THR A 271 15.51 -10.71 9.28
CA THR A 271 15.22 -11.97 8.59
C THR A 271 14.19 -12.74 9.39
N TRP A 272 13.07 -13.08 8.79
CA TRP A 272 12.11 -14.00 9.38
C TRP A 272 12.61 -15.43 9.24
N VAL A 273 12.54 -16.18 10.34
CA VAL A 273 12.86 -17.60 10.36
C VAL A 273 11.62 -18.37 10.82
N ILE A 274 11.14 -19.27 9.99
CA ILE A 274 9.97 -20.11 10.29
C ILE A 274 10.46 -21.55 10.44
N TYR A 275 10.24 -22.11 11.61
CA TYR A 275 10.66 -23.47 11.94
C TYR A 275 9.58 -24.47 11.62
N PRO A 276 9.94 -25.75 11.35
CA PRO A 276 8.97 -26.84 11.34
C PRO A 276 8.13 -26.88 12.63
N PRO A 277 6.86 -27.29 12.56
CA PRO A 277 6.15 -27.76 13.76
C PRO A 277 7.00 -28.81 14.45
N GLN A 278 7.06 -28.96 15.71
CA GLN A 278 7.88 -29.95 16.44
C GLN A 278 9.40 -29.83 16.14
N PHE A 279 9.90 -28.63 15.91
CA PHE A 279 11.31 -28.37 15.66
C PHE A 279 12.19 -28.87 16.78
N ASP A 280 13.19 -29.72 16.46
CA ASP A 280 14.20 -30.24 17.38
C ASP A 280 15.56 -29.58 17.08
N PRO A 281 16.13 -28.76 17.98
CA PRO A 281 17.41 -28.09 17.76
C PRO A 281 18.61 -29.04 17.62
N ASN A 282 18.45 -30.32 17.95
CA ASN A 282 19.49 -31.32 17.79
C ASN A 282 19.49 -32.01 16.43
N LYS A 283 18.49 -31.75 15.62
CA LYS A 283 18.37 -32.27 14.24
C LYS A 283 18.87 -31.24 13.22
N LYS A 284 19.26 -31.72 12.06
CA LYS A 284 19.53 -30.88 10.87
C LYS A 284 18.31 -30.88 9.96
N TYR A 285 17.95 -29.72 9.48
CA TYR A 285 16.84 -29.53 8.57
C TYR A 285 17.33 -28.92 7.26
N PRO A 286 16.76 -29.31 6.11
CA PRO A 286 16.96 -28.58 4.89
C PRO A 286 16.38 -27.17 5.06
N THR A 287 16.99 -26.19 4.39
CA THR A 287 16.58 -24.78 4.52
C THR A 287 16.20 -24.22 3.17
N LEU A 288 15.07 -23.52 3.11
CA LEU A 288 14.63 -22.76 1.95
C LEU A 288 14.87 -21.27 2.19
N LEU A 289 15.59 -20.64 1.26
CA LEU A 289 15.74 -19.19 1.22
C LEU A 289 14.61 -18.62 0.37
N PHE A 290 13.76 -17.79 0.98
CA PHE A 290 12.74 -17.04 0.27
C PHE A 290 13.33 -15.72 -0.23
N CYS A 291 13.33 -15.53 -1.54
CA CYS A 291 13.83 -14.30 -2.18
C CYS A 291 12.63 -13.48 -2.64
N GLU A 292 12.26 -12.45 -1.86
CA GLU A 292 11.19 -11.54 -2.25
C GLU A 292 11.55 -10.78 -3.51
N GLY A 293 10.57 -10.72 -4.43
CA GLY A 293 10.67 -9.95 -5.67
C GLY A 293 10.15 -8.53 -5.51
N GLY A 294 9.77 -7.94 -6.62
CA GLY A 294 9.02 -6.70 -6.59
C GLY A 294 9.69 -5.47 -7.19
N PRO A 295 10.81 -4.91 -6.80
CA PRO A 295 11.64 -5.12 -5.61
C PRO A 295 11.17 -4.44 -4.33
N GLN A 296 10.04 -3.70 -4.33
CA GLN A 296 9.57 -2.84 -3.25
C GLN A 296 8.48 -3.48 -2.36
N SER A 297 8.38 -4.78 -2.29
CA SER A 297 7.48 -5.47 -1.36
C SER A 297 8.26 -5.98 -0.14
N PRO A 298 7.90 -5.62 1.10
CA PRO A 298 8.57 -6.12 2.30
C PRO A 298 8.23 -7.59 2.53
N VAL A 299 9.15 -8.33 3.14
CA VAL A 299 8.78 -9.58 3.79
C VAL A 299 8.24 -9.22 5.17
N SER A 300 6.93 -9.01 5.23
CA SER A 300 6.21 -8.68 6.46
C SER A 300 5.62 -9.92 7.12
N GLN A 301 4.60 -9.72 7.94
CA GLN A 301 3.79 -10.82 8.51
C GLN A 301 2.70 -11.30 7.54
N PHE A 302 2.89 -11.12 6.21
CA PHE A 302 1.87 -11.41 5.21
C PHE A 302 1.39 -12.86 5.25
N TRP A 303 0.08 -13.05 5.09
CA TRP A 303 -0.53 -14.34 4.82
C TRP A 303 -0.70 -14.55 3.32
N SER A 304 -0.19 -15.67 2.80
CA SER A 304 -0.31 -15.99 1.38
C SER A 304 -0.78 -17.43 1.19
N TYR A 305 -1.80 -17.64 0.37
CA TYR A 305 -2.20 -18.97 -0.07
C TYR A 305 -1.27 -19.55 -1.14
N ARG A 306 -0.52 -18.70 -1.84
CA ARG A 306 0.44 -19.12 -2.88
C ARG A 306 1.82 -19.43 -2.29
N TRP A 307 2.30 -18.58 -1.37
CA TRP A 307 3.63 -18.67 -0.74
C TRP A 307 3.46 -18.78 0.78
N ASN A 308 2.82 -19.87 1.21
CA ASN A 308 2.53 -20.09 2.64
C ASN A 308 3.74 -20.69 3.35
N PHE A 309 4.39 -19.88 4.18
CA PHE A 309 5.60 -20.31 4.91
C PHE A 309 5.32 -21.43 5.91
N GLN A 310 4.14 -21.47 6.51
CA GLN A 310 3.77 -22.54 7.44
C GLN A 310 3.64 -23.89 6.75
N ILE A 311 3.05 -23.93 5.55
CA ILE A 311 2.98 -25.17 4.75
C ILE A 311 4.37 -25.63 4.33
N MET A 312 5.25 -24.69 3.93
CA MET A 312 6.63 -25.02 3.57
C MET A 312 7.37 -25.59 4.79
N ALA A 313 7.24 -24.96 5.95
CA ALA A 313 7.87 -25.40 7.19
C ALA A 313 7.32 -26.75 7.68
N ALA A 314 6.02 -27.02 7.51
CA ALA A 314 5.38 -28.29 7.86
C ALA A 314 5.92 -29.49 7.05
N ASN A 315 6.66 -29.25 5.96
CA ASN A 315 7.38 -30.26 5.20
C ASN A 315 8.83 -30.44 5.67
N ASP A 316 9.11 -30.18 6.93
CA ASP A 316 10.44 -30.32 7.58
C ASP A 316 11.52 -29.39 7.01
N TYR A 317 11.14 -28.21 6.49
CA TYR A 317 12.09 -27.17 6.09
C TYR A 317 12.13 -26.03 7.11
N ILE A 318 13.32 -25.47 7.32
CA ILE A 318 13.45 -24.15 7.92
C ILE A 318 13.31 -23.13 6.78
N ILE A 319 12.40 -22.16 6.93
CA ILE A 319 12.24 -21.08 5.97
C ILE A 319 13.02 -19.86 6.48
N VAL A 320 13.84 -19.29 5.63
CA VAL A 320 14.62 -18.08 5.89
C VAL A 320 14.19 -17.01 4.89
N ALA A 321 13.60 -15.93 5.38
CA ALA A 321 13.00 -14.89 4.57
C ALA A 321 13.57 -13.50 4.95
N PRO A 322 14.70 -13.09 4.32
CA PRO A 322 15.39 -11.84 4.64
C PRO A 322 14.73 -10.63 4.01
N ASN A 323 14.66 -9.54 4.76
CA ASN A 323 14.33 -8.21 4.26
C ASN A 323 15.58 -7.54 3.69
N ARG A 324 16.00 -8.04 2.53
CA ARG A 324 17.20 -7.58 1.83
C ARG A 324 17.13 -6.10 1.44
N ARG A 325 18.23 -5.53 1.01
CA ARG A 325 18.30 -4.20 0.44
C ARG A 325 17.28 -4.00 -0.69
N GLY A 326 16.60 -2.85 -0.71
CA GLY A 326 15.55 -2.52 -1.67
C GLY A 326 14.13 -2.81 -1.21
N LEU A 327 13.93 -3.39 -0.01
CA LEU A 327 12.59 -3.60 0.55
C LEU A 327 12.20 -2.45 1.46
N PRO A 328 10.94 -1.97 1.44
CA PRO A 328 10.47 -0.87 2.29
C PRO A 328 10.34 -1.29 3.76
N GLY A 329 10.23 -0.29 4.66
CA GLY A 329 10.06 -0.50 6.10
C GLY A 329 11.37 -0.50 6.90
N PHE A 330 12.48 -0.09 6.30
CA PHE A 330 13.80 0.01 6.93
C PHE A 330 14.49 1.35 6.63
N GLY A 331 13.68 2.38 6.36
CA GLY A 331 14.13 3.70 5.96
C GLY A 331 14.26 3.86 4.44
N VAL A 332 14.22 5.11 3.99
CA VAL A 332 14.25 5.47 2.57
C VAL A 332 15.55 5.01 1.90
N GLU A 333 16.70 5.23 2.56
CA GLU A 333 18.01 4.82 2.05
C GLU A 333 18.07 3.31 1.76
N TRP A 334 17.53 2.49 2.68
CA TRP A 334 17.50 1.03 2.49
C TRP A 334 16.71 0.63 1.26
N ASN A 335 15.54 1.24 1.06
CA ASN A 335 14.67 0.98 -0.08
C ASN A 335 15.31 1.40 -1.41
N GLU A 336 15.93 2.58 -1.45
CA GLU A 336 16.51 3.15 -2.67
C GLU A 336 17.78 2.43 -3.16
N GLN A 337 18.53 1.79 -2.27
CA GLN A 337 19.83 1.20 -2.59
C GLN A 337 19.81 0.05 -3.60
N ILE A 338 18.65 -0.46 -3.98
CA ILE A 338 18.54 -1.45 -5.06
C ILE A 338 18.47 -0.77 -6.43
N SER A 339 18.14 0.50 -6.51
CA SER A 339 17.97 1.22 -7.77
C SER A 339 19.30 1.31 -8.52
N GLY A 340 19.33 0.72 -9.73
CA GLY A 340 20.57 0.62 -10.53
C GLY A 340 21.57 -0.43 -10.04
N ASP A 341 21.28 -1.18 -8.96
CA ASP A 341 22.21 -2.16 -8.35
C ASP A 341 21.53 -3.50 -7.99
N TYR A 342 20.72 -4.03 -8.89
CA TYR A 342 19.99 -5.31 -8.67
C TYR A 342 20.93 -6.50 -8.42
N GLY A 343 22.13 -6.51 -9.02
CA GLY A 343 23.13 -7.57 -8.86
C GLY A 343 24.17 -7.33 -7.77
N GLY A 344 24.13 -6.18 -7.10
CA GLY A 344 25.14 -5.77 -6.12
C GLY A 344 24.77 -6.14 -4.68
N GLN A 345 24.63 -5.14 -3.82
CA GLN A 345 24.43 -5.35 -2.37
C GLN A 345 23.16 -6.15 -2.04
N CYS A 346 22.10 -6.01 -2.82
CA CYS A 346 20.89 -6.82 -2.69
C CYS A 346 21.21 -8.33 -2.76
N MET A 347 21.96 -8.77 -3.77
CA MET A 347 22.38 -10.17 -3.95
C MET A 347 23.37 -10.59 -2.86
N ASN A 348 24.30 -9.73 -2.47
CA ASN A 348 25.23 -10.00 -1.38
C ASN A 348 24.53 -10.26 -0.06
N CYS A 349 23.45 -9.51 0.24
CA CYS A 349 22.60 -9.78 1.41
C CYS A 349 22.01 -11.20 1.37
N LEU A 350 21.45 -11.61 0.24
CA LEU A 350 20.84 -12.93 0.06
C LEU A 350 21.89 -14.06 0.14
N LEU A 351 23.04 -13.89 -0.51
CA LEU A 351 24.13 -14.87 -0.47
C LEU A 351 24.73 -15.04 0.92
N TYR A 352 24.79 -13.97 1.70
CA TYR A 352 25.28 -14.03 3.09
C TYR A 352 24.34 -14.82 3.99
N THR A 353 23.03 -14.71 3.78
CA THR A 353 22.01 -15.45 4.52
C THR A 353 21.76 -16.85 3.97
N SER A 354 22.29 -17.17 2.76
CA SER A 354 22.12 -18.47 2.15
C SER A 354 22.89 -19.56 2.89
N PRO A 355 22.25 -20.67 3.24
CA PRO A 355 22.91 -21.82 3.83
C PRO A 355 23.72 -22.63 2.82
N SER A 356 23.90 -22.15 1.59
CA SER A 356 24.63 -22.88 0.56
C SER A 356 26.06 -23.20 1.01
N PRO A 357 26.48 -24.46 1.02
CA PRO A 357 27.87 -24.80 1.25
C PRO A 357 28.70 -24.24 0.10
N ARG A 358 29.68 -23.42 0.42
CA ARG A 358 30.75 -23.06 -0.53
C ARG A 358 31.74 -24.22 -0.63
#